data_f09fea4f62f270f0f9eeb7961a633c97
#
_entry.id   f09fea4f62f270f0f9eeb7961a633c97
#
_cell.length_a   1.000
_cell.length_b   1.000
_cell.length_c   1.000
_cell.angle_alpha   90.00
_cell.angle_beta   90.00
_cell.angle_gamma   90.00
#
_symmetry.space_group_name_H-M   'P 1'
#
loop_
_entity.id
_entity.type
_entity.pdbx_description
1 polymer ?
#
loop_
_entity_poly.entity_id
_entity_poly.type
_entity_poly.pdbx_seq_one_letter_code
_entity_poly.pdbx_strand_id
1 'polypeptide(L)'
;MKNFWKIVMLTVLCVSLLCGVTAMAEADRFQFEKTNLTVFEGNTLELSLIRQGNCAADGELTFVSGRENIATVDENGVVTGLTKGQSTITATLKTEKRTWKASVTVTVARAVTDIAVNETSLTLYDAADPLISHLTGGADGRVLLLRKGKQVSIRATLSPNDANNRRYTVASSDTDVV
;
A
#
# COMPACT_ATOMS: atom_id res chain seq x y z
N MET A 1 28.74 -24.98 -64.04
CA MET A 1 27.67 -24.17 -63.49
C MET A 1 26.59 -24.94 -62.74
N LYS A 2 26.19 -26.13 -63.15
CA LYS A 2 25.14 -26.94 -62.46
C LYS A 2 25.51 -27.41 -61.03
N ASN A 3 26.79 -27.64 -60.76
CA ASN A 3 27.22 -28.11 -59.43
C ASN A 3 27.42 -27.00 -58.40
N PHE A 4 27.69 -25.77 -58.88
CA PHE A 4 27.82 -24.60 -57.99
C PHE A 4 26.51 -24.27 -57.30
N TRP A 5 25.41 -24.32 -58.06
CA TRP A 5 24.07 -24.02 -57.50
C TRP A 5 23.59 -25.08 -56.52
N LYS A 6 24.00 -26.35 -56.70
CA LYS A 6 23.69 -27.41 -55.73
C LYS A 6 24.43 -27.23 -54.40
N ILE A 7 25.67 -26.76 -54.43
CA ILE A 7 26.47 -26.45 -53.25
C ILE A 7 25.88 -25.25 -52.51
N VAL A 8 25.51 -24.18 -53.23
CA VAL A 8 24.88 -23.00 -52.66
C VAL A 8 23.53 -23.34 -52.03
N MET A 9 22.69 -24.17 -52.67
CA MET A 9 21.44 -24.64 -52.12
C MET A 9 21.63 -25.49 -50.85
N LEU A 10 22.66 -26.35 -50.84
CA LEU A 10 22.95 -27.19 -49.68
C LEU A 10 23.49 -26.40 -48.51
N THR A 11 24.30 -25.34 -48.75
CA THR A 11 24.79 -24.47 -47.68
C THR A 11 23.69 -23.57 -47.11
N VAL A 12 22.76 -23.07 -47.94
CA VAL A 12 21.61 -22.32 -47.48
C VAL A 12 20.65 -23.19 -46.63
N LEU A 13 20.49 -24.48 -47.06
CA LEU A 13 19.65 -25.42 -46.30
C LEU A 13 20.30 -25.80 -44.97
N CYS A 14 21.65 -25.96 -44.91
CA CYS A 14 22.34 -26.19 -43.63
C CYS A 14 22.33 -24.99 -42.67
N VAL A 15 22.43 -23.76 -43.20
CA VAL A 15 22.38 -22.55 -42.35
C VAL A 15 20.98 -22.34 -41.78
N SER A 16 19.94 -22.69 -42.51
CA SER A 16 18.57 -22.64 -41.99
C SER A 16 18.26 -23.73 -40.94
N LEU A 17 19.00 -24.86 -40.96
CA LEU A 17 18.83 -25.92 -39.95
C LEU A 17 19.67 -25.69 -38.69
N LEU A 18 20.67 -24.80 -38.72
CA LEU A 18 21.49 -24.48 -37.52
C LEU A 18 21.02 -23.28 -36.75
N CYS A 19 20.03 -22.54 -37.27
CA CYS A 19 19.31 -21.54 -36.50
C CYS A 19 18.13 -22.18 -35.77
N GLY A 20 18.41 -23.25 -35.04
CA GLY A 20 17.56 -23.72 -33.97
C GLY A 20 17.51 -22.64 -32.90
N VAL A 21 16.65 -21.67 -33.09
CA VAL A 21 16.16 -20.86 -31.98
C VAL A 21 15.50 -21.85 -31.04
N THR A 22 16.27 -22.40 -30.09
CA THR A 22 15.69 -23.01 -28.92
C THR A 22 14.90 -21.88 -28.25
N ALA A 23 13.62 -21.77 -28.59
CA ALA A 23 12.69 -21.02 -27.78
C ALA A 23 12.81 -21.65 -26.39
N MET A 24 13.61 -21.06 -25.51
CA MET A 24 13.61 -21.40 -24.11
C MET A 24 12.17 -21.22 -23.68
N ALA A 25 11.48 -22.34 -23.41
CA ALA A 25 10.14 -22.27 -22.85
C ALA A 25 10.25 -21.43 -21.58
N GLU A 26 9.59 -20.27 -21.59
CA GLU A 26 9.54 -19.40 -20.42
C GLU A 26 8.95 -20.22 -19.27
N ALA A 27 9.63 -20.20 -18.13
CA ALA A 27 9.18 -20.99 -16.98
C ALA A 27 7.80 -20.51 -16.51
N ASP A 28 6.91 -21.46 -16.21
CA ASP A 28 5.59 -21.17 -15.68
C ASP A 28 5.70 -20.34 -14.40
N ARG A 29 5.10 -19.15 -14.38
CA ARG A 29 5.13 -18.26 -13.23
C ARG A 29 3.74 -17.66 -13.00
N PHE A 30 3.13 -18.06 -11.89
CA PHE A 30 1.84 -17.57 -11.44
C PHE A 30 2.00 -17.12 -9.99
N GLN A 31 2.14 -15.81 -9.78
CA GLN A 31 2.36 -15.24 -8.44
C GLN A 31 1.91 -13.79 -8.39
N PHE A 32 1.63 -13.29 -7.20
CA PHE A 32 1.49 -11.85 -6.99
C PHE A 32 2.85 -11.15 -7.11
N GLU A 33 2.85 -9.92 -7.61
CA GLU A 33 4.06 -9.09 -7.70
C GLU A 33 4.66 -8.82 -6.31
N LYS A 34 3.80 -8.67 -5.30
CA LYS A 34 4.17 -8.48 -3.90
C LYS A 34 3.55 -9.55 -3.03
N THR A 35 4.27 -10.00 -2.02
CA THR A 35 3.80 -11.03 -1.07
C THR A 35 3.02 -10.45 0.11
N ASN A 36 3.24 -9.18 0.43
CA ASN A 36 2.59 -8.45 1.51
C ASN A 36 2.15 -7.09 1.02
N LEU A 37 0.91 -6.73 1.32
CA LEU A 37 0.29 -5.47 0.94
C LEU A 37 -0.39 -4.85 2.17
N THR A 38 -0.50 -3.54 2.18
CA THR A 38 -1.23 -2.82 3.23
C THR A 38 -2.26 -1.90 2.60
N VAL A 39 -3.47 -1.95 3.11
CA VAL A 39 -4.58 -1.07 2.75
C VAL A 39 -5.17 -0.48 4.04
N PHE A 40 -5.65 0.76 4.01
CA PHE A 40 -6.36 1.32 5.17
C PHE A 40 -7.83 0.94 5.15
N GLU A 41 -8.45 0.89 6.33
CA GLU A 41 -9.90 0.69 6.47
C GLU A 41 -10.67 1.67 5.58
N GLY A 42 -11.66 1.17 4.84
CA GLY A 42 -12.48 1.92 3.90
C GLY A 42 -11.84 2.19 2.53
N ASN A 43 -10.55 1.86 2.34
CA ASN A 43 -9.85 2.08 1.08
C ASN A 43 -9.76 0.79 0.27
N THR A 44 -9.46 0.96 -1.01
CA THR A 44 -9.26 -0.14 -1.96
C THR A 44 -7.81 -0.24 -2.43
N LEU A 45 -7.43 -1.42 -2.89
CA LEU A 45 -6.11 -1.73 -3.44
C LEU A 45 -6.25 -2.76 -4.56
N GLU A 46 -5.68 -2.48 -5.73
CA GLU A 46 -5.65 -3.43 -6.84
C GLU A 46 -4.47 -4.41 -6.70
N LEU A 47 -4.73 -5.69 -6.96
CA LEU A 47 -3.74 -6.76 -6.93
C LEU A 47 -3.09 -6.93 -8.29
N SER A 48 -1.74 -6.97 -8.32
CA SER A 48 -0.97 -7.25 -9.53
C SER A 48 -0.51 -8.70 -9.54
N LEU A 49 -0.90 -9.45 -10.58
CA LEU A 49 -0.49 -10.83 -10.84
C LEU A 49 0.52 -10.91 -11.97
N ILE A 50 1.60 -11.67 -11.76
CA ILE A 50 2.55 -12.07 -12.78
C ILE A 50 2.08 -13.42 -13.36
N ARG A 51 1.85 -13.46 -14.67
CA ARG A 51 1.43 -14.64 -15.42
C ARG A 51 2.38 -14.85 -16.60
N GLN A 52 3.22 -15.88 -16.55
CA GLN A 52 4.22 -16.18 -17.57
C GLN A 52 4.18 -17.68 -17.94
N GLY A 53 4.68 -18.02 -19.13
CA GLY A 53 4.66 -19.38 -19.63
C GLY A 53 3.23 -19.88 -19.86
N ASN A 54 2.93 -21.11 -19.47
CA ASN A 54 1.60 -21.71 -19.63
C ASN A 54 0.51 -21.04 -18.78
N CYS A 55 0.89 -20.22 -17.77
CA CYS A 55 -0.05 -19.41 -16.98
C CYS A 55 -0.53 -18.16 -17.70
N ALA A 56 0.09 -17.77 -18.81
CA ALA A 56 -0.36 -16.66 -19.65
C ALA A 56 -1.57 -17.04 -20.52
N ALA A 57 -1.85 -18.34 -20.65
CA ALA A 57 -3.00 -18.84 -21.42
C ALA A 57 -4.33 -18.40 -20.80
N ASP A 58 -5.37 -18.35 -21.64
CA ASP A 58 -6.73 -18.04 -21.20
C ASP A 58 -7.25 -19.10 -20.24
N GLY A 59 -7.98 -18.63 -19.23
CA GLY A 59 -8.55 -19.48 -18.20
C GLY A 59 -9.42 -18.67 -17.25
N GLU A 60 -10.16 -19.37 -16.41
CA GLU A 60 -10.99 -18.78 -15.37
C GLU A 60 -10.10 -18.35 -14.20
N LEU A 61 -10.04 -17.03 -13.97
CA LEU A 61 -9.32 -16.43 -12.84
C LEU A 61 -10.33 -16.06 -11.76
N THR A 62 -10.12 -16.57 -10.56
CA THR A 62 -10.96 -16.28 -9.39
C THR A 62 -10.12 -15.82 -8.22
N PHE A 63 -10.68 -14.94 -7.39
CA PHE A 63 -10.06 -14.45 -6.16
C PHE A 63 -10.93 -14.80 -4.97
N VAL A 64 -10.31 -15.19 -3.86
CA VAL A 64 -11.00 -15.53 -2.62
C VAL A 64 -10.25 -14.93 -1.44
N SER A 65 -10.98 -14.28 -0.53
CA SER A 65 -10.45 -13.81 0.74
C SER A 65 -10.58 -14.89 1.80
N GLY A 66 -9.52 -15.12 2.56
CA GLY A 66 -9.52 -16.05 3.69
C GLY A 66 -10.27 -15.51 4.92
N ARG A 67 -10.47 -14.18 5.00
CA ARG A 67 -11.20 -13.48 6.07
C ARG A 67 -11.97 -12.29 5.49
N GLU A 68 -13.17 -12.53 5.01
CA GLU A 68 -14.01 -11.52 4.37
C GLU A 68 -14.45 -10.40 5.33
N ASN A 69 -14.49 -10.65 6.63
CA ASN A 69 -14.76 -9.62 7.64
C ASN A 69 -13.60 -8.63 7.83
N ILE A 70 -12.40 -8.96 7.35
CA ILE A 70 -11.20 -8.09 7.41
C ILE A 70 -11.01 -7.40 6.07
N ALA A 71 -11.00 -8.16 4.99
CA ALA A 71 -10.86 -7.64 3.63
C ALA A 71 -11.66 -8.49 2.66
N THR A 72 -12.37 -7.86 1.73
CA THR A 72 -13.00 -8.52 0.58
C THR A 72 -12.16 -8.32 -0.67
N VAL A 73 -12.41 -9.15 -1.67
CA VAL A 73 -11.81 -9.01 -3.01
C VAL A 73 -12.89 -9.26 -4.05
N ASP A 74 -12.90 -8.48 -5.12
CA ASP A 74 -13.81 -8.65 -6.24
C ASP A 74 -13.21 -9.52 -7.37
N GLU A 75 -13.99 -9.75 -8.42
CA GLU A 75 -13.61 -10.53 -9.60
C GLU A 75 -12.45 -9.89 -10.41
N ASN A 76 -12.22 -8.59 -10.28
CA ASN A 76 -11.15 -7.85 -10.94
C ASN A 76 -9.85 -7.85 -10.11
N GLY A 77 -9.86 -8.42 -8.89
CA GLY A 77 -8.73 -8.42 -7.98
C GLY A 77 -8.58 -7.12 -7.18
N VAL A 78 -9.65 -6.32 -7.06
CA VAL A 78 -9.66 -5.14 -6.21
C VAL A 78 -10.03 -5.55 -4.78
N VAL A 79 -9.10 -5.31 -3.86
CA VAL A 79 -9.29 -5.60 -2.43
C VAL A 79 -9.84 -4.37 -1.72
N THR A 80 -10.86 -4.57 -0.89
CA THR A 80 -11.41 -3.54 0.01
C THR A 80 -11.07 -3.89 1.45
N GLY A 81 -10.41 -2.97 2.18
CA GLY A 81 -10.13 -3.11 3.60
C GLY A 81 -11.35 -2.75 4.44
N LEU A 82 -11.86 -3.69 5.24
CA LEU A 82 -13.07 -3.50 6.05
C LEU A 82 -12.76 -3.22 7.52
N THR A 83 -11.93 -4.06 8.12
CA THR A 83 -11.61 -3.98 9.55
C THR A 83 -10.14 -4.30 9.76
N LYS A 84 -9.51 -3.57 10.69
CA LYS A 84 -8.10 -3.78 11.07
C LYS A 84 -7.79 -5.26 11.32
N GLY A 85 -6.76 -5.77 10.62
CA GLY A 85 -6.35 -7.16 10.73
C GLY A 85 -5.55 -7.63 9.52
N GLN A 86 -5.49 -8.94 9.34
CA GLN A 86 -4.83 -9.54 8.18
C GLN A 86 -5.75 -10.57 7.54
N SER A 87 -5.78 -10.57 6.22
CA SER A 87 -6.43 -11.60 5.40
C SER A 87 -5.47 -12.09 4.34
N THR A 88 -5.57 -13.36 3.98
CA THR A 88 -4.85 -13.95 2.85
C THR A 88 -5.78 -13.99 1.65
N ILE A 89 -5.41 -13.31 0.57
CA ILE A 89 -6.14 -13.37 -0.70
C ILE A 89 -5.47 -14.44 -1.56
N THR A 90 -6.27 -15.36 -2.07
CA THR A 90 -5.82 -16.43 -2.95
C THR A 90 -6.40 -16.23 -4.35
N ALA A 91 -5.53 -16.14 -5.35
CA ALA A 91 -5.89 -16.19 -6.75
C ALA A 91 -5.80 -17.63 -7.25
N THR A 92 -6.80 -18.08 -7.98
CA THR A 92 -6.83 -19.38 -8.64
C THR A 92 -7.07 -19.16 -10.13
N LEU A 93 -6.14 -19.63 -10.96
CA LEU A 93 -6.30 -19.66 -12.41
C LEU A 93 -6.53 -21.11 -12.82
N LYS A 94 -7.68 -21.38 -13.44
CA LYS A 94 -8.07 -22.68 -13.96
C LYS A 94 -8.10 -22.62 -15.48
N THR A 95 -7.21 -23.39 -16.12
CA THR A 95 -7.20 -23.61 -17.57
C THR A 95 -7.70 -25.03 -17.87
N GLU A 96 -7.88 -25.36 -19.13
CA GLU A 96 -8.26 -26.73 -19.54
C GLU A 96 -7.28 -27.81 -19.08
N LYS A 97 -5.98 -27.46 -18.96
CA LYS A 97 -4.91 -28.41 -18.69
C LYS A 97 -4.43 -28.42 -17.24
N ARG A 98 -4.55 -27.30 -16.53
CA ARG A 98 -3.94 -27.14 -15.21
C ARG A 98 -4.61 -26.05 -14.39
N THR A 99 -4.44 -26.16 -13.08
CA THR A 99 -4.84 -25.12 -12.12
C THR A 99 -3.61 -24.61 -11.39
N TRP A 100 -3.47 -23.26 -11.34
CA TRP A 100 -2.44 -22.58 -10.57
C TRP A 100 -3.07 -21.80 -9.43
N LYS A 101 -2.33 -21.68 -8.33
CA LYS A 101 -2.73 -20.89 -7.18
C LYS A 101 -1.59 -19.97 -6.72
N ALA A 102 -1.94 -18.76 -6.35
CA ALA A 102 -1.03 -17.81 -5.72
C ALA A 102 -1.73 -17.16 -4.54
N SER A 103 -0.97 -16.77 -3.52
CA SER A 103 -1.53 -16.11 -2.34
C SER A 103 -0.71 -14.89 -1.96
N VAL A 104 -1.40 -13.87 -1.43
CA VAL A 104 -0.82 -12.63 -0.91
C VAL A 104 -1.44 -12.32 0.44
N THR A 105 -0.63 -11.82 1.38
CA THR A 105 -1.13 -11.34 2.67
C THR A 105 -1.47 -9.86 2.56
N VAL A 106 -2.73 -9.52 2.85
CA VAL A 106 -3.21 -8.14 2.92
C VAL A 106 -3.41 -7.78 4.39
N THR A 107 -2.73 -6.72 4.82
CA THR A 107 -2.89 -6.12 6.14
C THR A 107 -3.80 -4.91 6.02
N VAL A 108 -4.92 -4.94 6.72
CA VAL A 108 -5.80 -3.78 6.84
C VAL A 108 -5.35 -2.97 8.06
N ALA A 109 -4.93 -1.74 7.80
CA ALA A 109 -4.45 -0.80 8.81
C ALA A 109 -5.54 0.22 9.16
N ARG A 110 -5.54 0.70 10.39
CA ARG A 110 -6.41 1.77 10.84
C ARG A 110 -5.62 3.06 10.95
N ALA A 111 -6.07 4.11 10.26
CA ALA A 111 -5.47 5.43 10.31
C ALA A 111 -5.85 6.18 11.59
N VAL A 112 -5.01 7.14 11.99
CA VAL A 112 -5.39 8.17 12.97
C VAL A 112 -6.38 9.10 12.29
N THR A 113 -7.52 9.34 12.94
CA THR A 113 -8.58 10.23 12.45
C THR A 113 -8.66 11.52 13.22
N ASP A 114 -8.12 11.55 14.46
CA ASP A 114 -8.17 12.73 15.31
C ASP A 114 -6.99 12.80 16.26
N ILE A 115 -6.60 14.03 16.61
CA ILE A 115 -5.56 14.34 17.59
C ILE A 115 -6.15 15.36 18.59
N ALA A 116 -6.41 14.89 19.80
CA ALA A 116 -6.85 15.76 20.89
C ALA A 116 -5.68 16.13 21.78
N VAL A 117 -5.58 17.36 22.19
CA VAL A 117 -4.65 17.83 23.23
C VAL A 117 -5.33 17.87 24.57
N ASN A 118 -4.55 17.76 25.65
CA ASN A 118 -5.04 17.75 27.04
C ASN A 118 -5.49 19.14 27.53
N GLU A 119 -6.45 19.75 26.85
CA GLU A 119 -6.96 21.08 27.21
C GLU A 119 -7.50 21.15 28.65
N THR A 120 -8.07 20.06 29.14
CA THR A 120 -8.62 19.98 30.51
C THR A 120 -7.58 20.16 31.63
N SER A 121 -6.30 19.90 31.33
CA SER A 121 -5.20 20.08 32.29
C SER A 121 -4.43 21.39 32.07
N LEU A 122 -4.84 22.20 31.09
CA LEU A 122 -4.24 23.49 30.75
C LEU A 122 -5.24 24.61 31.02
N THR A 123 -4.75 25.72 31.62
CA THR A 123 -5.56 26.93 31.74
C THR A 123 -5.42 27.70 30.43
N LEU A 124 -6.39 27.53 29.55
CA LEU A 124 -6.44 28.22 28.25
C LEU A 124 -7.34 29.45 28.39
N TYR A 125 -6.91 30.55 27.80
CA TYR A 125 -7.61 31.82 27.77
C TYR A 125 -8.08 32.12 26.37
N ASP A 126 -9.20 32.85 26.22
CA ASP A 126 -9.61 33.40 24.95
C ASP A 126 -8.63 34.52 24.58
N ALA A 127 -8.01 34.45 23.42
CA ALA A 127 -7.04 35.43 22.94
C ALA A 127 -7.70 36.82 22.78
N ALA A 128 -9.02 36.88 22.52
CA ALA A 128 -9.80 38.09 22.40
C ALA A 128 -10.26 38.66 23.74
N ASP A 129 -10.03 37.98 24.89
CA ASP A 129 -10.40 38.49 26.22
C ASP A 129 -9.71 39.86 26.48
N PRO A 130 -10.44 40.91 26.79
CA PRO A 130 -9.89 42.25 27.03
C PRO A 130 -8.80 42.30 28.11
N LEU A 131 -8.81 41.35 29.06
CA LEU A 131 -7.83 41.30 30.15
C LEU A 131 -6.45 40.82 29.68
N ILE A 132 -6.38 40.06 28.60
CA ILE A 132 -5.14 39.43 28.13
C ILE A 132 -4.83 39.74 26.66
N SER A 133 -5.74 40.36 25.92
CA SER A 133 -5.58 40.65 24.51
C SER A 133 -4.30 41.45 24.18
N HIS A 134 -3.86 42.29 25.10
CA HIS A 134 -2.57 43.01 24.97
C HIS A 134 -1.35 42.12 25.08
N LEU A 135 -1.47 40.92 25.65
CA LEU A 135 -0.38 39.90 25.79
C LEU A 135 -0.36 38.91 24.64
N THR A 136 -1.45 38.79 23.91
CA THR A 136 -1.62 37.77 22.87
C THR A 136 -1.11 38.21 21.49
N GLY A 137 -0.71 39.46 21.32
CA GLY A 137 -0.14 39.96 20.08
C GLY A 137 -1.07 39.86 18.86
N GLY A 138 -2.39 39.77 19.07
CA GLY A 138 -3.38 39.58 18.00
C GLY A 138 -3.57 38.14 17.59
N ALA A 139 -3.15 37.17 18.41
CA ALA A 139 -3.48 35.77 18.20
C ALA A 139 -4.98 35.52 18.24
N ASP A 140 -5.44 34.55 17.47
CA ASP A 140 -6.84 34.10 17.47
C ASP A 140 -6.98 32.79 18.26
N GLY A 141 -8.19 32.55 18.79
CA GLY A 141 -8.55 31.33 19.46
C GLY A 141 -8.08 31.25 20.91
N ARG A 142 -7.64 30.07 21.36
CA ARG A 142 -7.29 29.79 22.75
C ARG A 142 -5.78 29.83 22.93
N VAL A 143 -5.30 30.53 23.95
CA VAL A 143 -3.89 30.73 24.27
C VAL A 143 -3.55 30.22 25.67
N LEU A 144 -2.35 29.71 25.84
CA LEU A 144 -1.78 29.37 27.12
C LEU A 144 -0.72 30.40 27.51
N LEU A 145 -0.95 31.06 28.64
CA LEU A 145 0.01 32.01 29.18
C LEU A 145 1.01 31.31 30.12
N LEU A 146 2.30 31.37 29.77
CA LEU A 146 3.39 30.85 30.58
C LEU A 146 4.29 31.98 31.06
N ARG A 147 4.70 31.92 32.33
CA ARG A 147 5.78 32.77 32.83
C ARG A 147 7.13 32.27 32.27
N LYS A 148 8.02 33.18 31.92
CA LYS A 148 9.37 32.88 31.46
C LYS A 148 10.07 31.88 32.39
N GLY A 149 10.65 30.83 31.83
CA GLY A 149 11.35 29.78 32.54
C GLY A 149 10.43 28.71 33.18
N LYS A 150 9.12 28.77 32.94
CA LYS A 150 8.19 27.72 33.35
C LYS A 150 7.94 26.76 32.17
N GLN A 151 7.67 25.50 32.51
CA GLN A 151 7.38 24.45 31.55
C GLN A 151 5.95 23.93 31.76
N VAL A 152 5.32 23.54 30.70
CA VAL A 152 4.02 22.84 30.70
C VAL A 152 4.13 21.60 29.83
N SER A 153 3.50 20.51 30.29
CA SER A 153 3.43 19.28 29.50
C SER A 153 2.15 19.29 28.66
N ILE A 154 2.32 19.23 27.34
CA ILE A 154 1.24 19.04 26.41
C ILE A 154 1.18 17.58 26.01
N ARG A 155 0.03 16.94 26.21
CA ARG A 155 -0.21 15.55 25.78
C ARG A 155 -1.14 15.53 24.61
N ALA A 156 -0.75 14.79 23.58
CA ALA A 156 -1.63 14.46 22.48
C ALA A 156 -2.23 13.06 22.67
N THR A 157 -3.53 12.95 22.49
CA THR A 157 -4.26 11.68 22.45
C THR A 157 -4.69 11.44 21.02
N LEU A 158 -4.28 10.31 20.46
CA LEU A 158 -4.61 9.91 19.10
C LEU A 158 -5.83 9.00 19.11
N SER A 159 -6.78 9.28 18.24
CA SER A 159 -7.99 8.48 18.06
C SER A 159 -8.02 7.89 16.63
N PRO A 160 -8.44 6.65 16.46
CA PRO A 160 -8.66 5.67 17.51
C PRO A 160 -7.35 5.23 18.18
N ASN A 161 -7.44 4.78 19.43
CA ASN A 161 -6.26 4.43 20.26
C ASN A 161 -5.45 3.24 19.72
N ASP A 162 -6.04 2.44 18.83
CA ASP A 162 -5.43 1.26 18.18
C ASP A 162 -4.99 1.53 16.73
N ALA A 163 -4.93 2.81 16.28
CA ALA A 163 -4.42 3.16 14.97
C ALA A 163 -2.98 2.64 14.76
N ASN A 164 -2.68 2.23 13.52
CA ASN A 164 -1.37 1.66 13.19
C ASN A 164 -0.26 2.72 13.10
N ASN A 165 -0.59 3.94 12.64
CA ASN A 165 0.35 5.04 12.59
C ASN A 165 0.05 6.03 13.72
N ARG A 166 0.83 5.97 14.81
CA ARG A 166 0.69 6.79 16.01
C ARG A 166 1.83 7.79 16.18
N ARG A 167 2.53 8.10 15.09
CA ARG A 167 3.60 9.10 15.12
C ARG A 167 3.05 10.47 14.80
N TYR A 168 3.45 11.46 15.58
CA TYR A 168 3.19 12.87 15.34
C TYR A 168 4.44 13.67 15.68
N THR A 169 4.55 14.85 15.13
CA THR A 169 5.62 15.81 15.42
C THR A 169 5.00 17.03 16.06
N VAL A 170 5.72 17.63 16.99
CA VAL A 170 5.38 18.92 17.59
C VAL A 170 6.45 19.90 17.18
N ALA A 171 6.05 21.06 16.70
CA ALA A 171 6.96 22.13 16.33
C ALA A 171 6.44 23.45 16.88
N SER A 172 7.35 24.30 17.31
CA SER A 172 7.03 25.69 17.60
C SER A 172 7.07 26.50 16.31
N SER A 173 6.14 27.43 16.15
CA SER A 173 6.18 28.44 15.08
C SER A 173 7.22 29.54 15.36
N ASP A 174 7.60 29.69 16.63
CA ASP A 174 8.62 30.65 17.08
C ASP A 174 9.53 29.99 18.11
N THR A 175 10.75 29.65 17.69
CA THR A 175 11.74 28.96 18.51
C THR A 175 12.45 29.88 19.51
N ASP A 176 12.29 31.18 19.38
CA ASP A 176 12.85 32.15 20.31
C ASP A 176 11.99 32.29 21.57
N VAL A 177 10.75 31.83 21.50
CA VAL A 177 9.78 31.86 22.60
C VAL A 177 9.73 30.51 23.34
N VAL A 178 9.76 29.39 22.61
CA VAL A 178 9.67 27.99 23.15
C VAL A 178 10.50 27.04 22.34
#